data_0782ad841255dc807f4189493ffac81a
#
_entry.id   0782ad841255dc807f4189493ffac81a
#
_cell.length_a   1.000
_cell.length_b   1.000
_cell.length_c   1.000
_cell.angle_alpha   90.00
_cell.angle_beta   90.00
_cell.angle_gamma   90.00
#
_symmetry.space_group_name_H-M   'P 1'
#
loop_
_entity.id
_entity.type
_entity.pdbx_description
1 polymer ?
#
loop_
_entity_poly.entity_id
_entity_poly.type
_entity_poly.pdbx_seq_one_letter_code
_entity_poly.pdbx_strand_id
1 'polypeptide(L)'
;MPILQITFKLNVSVAEYRKICESVAQTIAEVPGLVWKVWLLDEQDGEAGGIYLFQDEESLAYLSSGIIDQIKTLPQLRKISAKWLETIPEVTAITRGPIPAAATA
;
A
#
# COMPACT_ATOMS: atom_id res chain seq x y z
N MET A 1 13.95 -4.70 -0.06
CA MET A 1 12.75 -4.12 0.57
C MET A 1 11.49 -4.69 -0.07
N PRO A 2 10.65 -5.37 0.71
CA PRO A 2 9.44 -5.97 0.16
C PRO A 2 8.32 -4.96 -0.06
N ILE A 3 7.45 -5.29 -1.01
CA ILE A 3 6.27 -4.48 -1.34
C ILE A 3 5.01 -5.28 -1.02
N LEU A 4 4.02 -4.59 -0.45
CA LEU A 4 2.66 -5.07 -0.34
C LEU A 4 1.81 -4.28 -1.33
N GLN A 5 1.14 -4.98 -2.25
CA GLN A 5 0.22 -4.36 -3.20
C GLN A 5 -1.20 -4.79 -2.85
N ILE A 6 -2.05 -3.81 -2.58
CA ILE A 6 -3.46 -4.05 -2.26
C ILE A 6 -4.33 -3.36 -3.29
N THR A 7 -5.33 -4.07 -3.81
CA THR A 7 -6.34 -3.50 -4.69
C THR A 7 -7.72 -3.93 -4.23
N PHE A 8 -8.73 -3.10 -4.50
CA PHE A 8 -10.11 -3.38 -4.13
C PHE A 8 -11.07 -2.55 -4.97
N LYS A 9 -12.34 -2.91 -4.94
CA LYS A 9 -13.40 -2.14 -5.57
C LYS A 9 -14.09 -1.27 -4.52
N LEU A 10 -14.58 -0.11 -4.96
CA LEU A 10 -15.26 0.84 -4.08
C LEU A 10 -16.76 0.58 -4.04
N ASN A 11 -17.33 0.62 -2.84
CA ASN A 11 -18.77 0.62 -2.60
C ASN A 11 -19.29 2.02 -2.29
N VAL A 12 -18.44 3.02 -2.40
CA VAL A 12 -18.76 4.43 -2.14
C VAL A 12 -18.29 5.28 -3.31
N SER A 13 -18.70 6.53 -3.35
CA SER A 13 -18.21 7.46 -4.38
C SER A 13 -16.72 7.72 -4.23
N VAL A 14 -16.09 8.14 -5.32
CA VAL A 14 -14.69 8.53 -5.32
C VAL A 14 -14.44 9.67 -4.32
N ALA A 15 -15.36 10.62 -4.24
CA ALA A 15 -15.24 11.74 -3.32
C ALA A 15 -15.22 11.27 -1.85
N GLU A 16 -16.07 10.33 -1.50
CA GLU A 16 -16.07 9.75 -0.14
C GLU A 16 -14.79 8.97 0.13
N TYR A 17 -14.32 8.20 -0.85
CA TYR A 17 -13.08 7.45 -0.71
C TYR A 17 -11.89 8.38 -0.47
N ARG A 18 -11.80 9.50 -1.20
CA ARG A 18 -10.73 10.48 -1.00
C ARG A 18 -10.73 11.04 0.42
N LYS A 19 -11.90 11.27 1.00
CA LYS A 19 -12.01 11.74 2.38
C LYS A 19 -11.50 10.67 3.36
N ILE A 20 -11.81 9.41 3.10
CA ILE A 20 -11.29 8.30 3.92
C ILE A 20 -9.77 8.28 3.86
N CYS A 21 -9.19 8.39 2.66
CA CYS A 21 -7.74 8.43 2.49
C CYS A 21 -7.09 9.56 3.30
N GLU A 22 -7.65 10.75 3.21
CA GLU A 22 -7.14 11.91 3.94
C GLU A 22 -7.20 11.69 5.46
N SER A 23 -8.25 11.04 5.94
CA SER A 23 -8.42 10.80 7.38
C SER A 23 -7.45 9.77 7.95
N VAL A 24 -6.97 8.81 7.14
CA VAL A 24 -6.10 7.74 7.61
C VAL A 24 -4.64 7.89 7.19
N ALA A 25 -4.34 8.83 6.29
CA ALA A 25 -3.00 8.96 5.71
C ALA A 25 -1.92 9.16 6.77
N GLN A 26 -2.15 10.02 7.74
CA GLN A 26 -1.16 10.29 8.79
C GLN A 26 -0.92 9.07 9.66
N THR A 27 -1.96 8.34 10.01
CA THR A 27 -1.85 7.11 10.77
C THR A 27 -1.02 6.07 10.03
N ILE A 28 -1.24 5.93 8.72
CA ILE A 28 -0.47 5.01 7.89
C ILE A 28 0.99 5.47 7.80
N ALA A 29 1.23 6.76 7.65
CA ALA A 29 2.59 7.31 7.58
C ALA A 29 3.42 6.99 8.83
N GLU A 30 2.77 6.83 9.97
CA GLU A 30 3.43 6.56 11.24
C GLU A 30 3.65 5.07 11.52
N VAL A 31 3.25 4.18 10.61
CA VAL A 31 3.45 2.73 10.78
C VAL A 31 4.94 2.41 10.78
N PRO A 32 5.45 1.77 11.85
CA PRO A 32 6.87 1.42 11.92
C PRO A 32 7.28 0.47 10.79
N GLY A 33 8.41 0.76 10.15
CA GLY A 33 8.91 -0.06 9.06
C GLY A 33 8.34 0.27 7.68
N LEU A 34 7.32 1.11 7.61
CA LEU A 34 6.81 1.60 6.33
C LEU A 34 7.72 2.71 5.81
N VAL A 35 8.27 2.52 4.61
CA VAL A 35 9.12 3.52 3.96
C VAL A 35 8.26 4.57 3.26
N TRP A 36 7.30 4.10 2.45
CA TRP A 36 6.32 4.95 1.80
C TRP A 36 5.12 4.13 1.35
N LYS A 37 4.06 4.85 1.02
CA LYS A 37 2.88 4.29 0.37
C LYS A 37 2.50 5.16 -0.81
N VAL A 38 2.20 4.53 -1.94
CA VAL A 38 1.60 5.19 -3.10
C VAL A 38 0.13 4.77 -3.16
N TRP A 39 -0.76 5.75 -3.25
CA TRP A 39 -2.21 5.53 -3.32
C TRP A 39 -2.64 5.43 -4.78
N LEU A 40 -3.46 4.43 -5.10
CA LEU A 40 -3.88 4.14 -6.46
C LEU A 40 -5.38 4.35 -6.60
N LEU A 41 -5.82 4.90 -7.75
CA LEU A 41 -7.23 5.13 -8.01
C LEU A 41 -7.53 5.07 -9.50
N ASP A 42 -8.55 4.29 -9.86
CA ASP A 42 -9.17 4.30 -11.18
C ASP A 42 -10.62 4.76 -11.00
N GLU A 43 -10.88 6.02 -11.34
CA GLU A 43 -12.20 6.62 -11.14
C GLU A 43 -13.27 5.99 -12.01
N GLN A 44 -12.94 5.54 -13.22
CA GLN A 44 -13.90 4.97 -14.15
C GLN A 44 -14.43 3.62 -13.65
N ASP A 45 -13.53 2.75 -13.20
CA ASP A 45 -13.92 1.42 -12.76
C ASP A 45 -14.26 1.34 -11.28
N GLY A 46 -14.06 2.44 -10.53
CA GLY A 46 -14.25 2.41 -9.09
C GLY A 46 -13.32 1.45 -8.40
N GLU A 47 -12.05 1.41 -8.84
CA GLU A 47 -11.03 0.55 -8.28
C GLU A 47 -9.95 1.40 -7.63
N ALA A 48 -9.47 0.97 -6.49
CA ALA A 48 -8.45 1.70 -5.75
C ALA A 48 -7.52 0.74 -5.02
N GLY A 49 -6.54 1.29 -4.35
CA GLY A 49 -5.61 0.49 -3.57
C GLY A 49 -4.38 1.26 -3.20
N GLY A 50 -3.30 0.54 -2.96
CA GLY A 50 -2.03 1.14 -2.60
C GLY A 50 -0.87 0.19 -2.79
N ILE A 51 0.30 0.78 -2.92
CA ILE A 51 1.57 0.07 -2.95
C ILE A 51 2.35 0.55 -1.73
N TYR A 52 2.75 -0.40 -0.88
CA TYR A 52 3.45 -0.13 0.37
C TYR A 52 4.86 -0.69 0.28
N LEU A 53 5.87 0.14 0.53
CA LEU A 53 7.25 -0.32 0.64
C LEU A 53 7.63 -0.44 2.11
N PHE A 54 8.12 -1.62 2.52
CA PHE A 54 8.56 -1.87 3.88
C PHE A 54 10.08 -2.03 3.95
N GLN A 55 10.66 -1.70 5.10
CA GLN A 55 12.11 -1.81 5.32
C GLN A 55 12.61 -3.23 5.20
N ASP A 56 11.84 -4.20 5.70
CA ASP A 56 12.20 -5.60 5.73
C ASP A 56 10.97 -6.50 5.76
N GLU A 57 11.20 -7.80 5.58
CA GLU A 57 10.12 -8.80 5.56
C GLU A 57 9.44 -8.96 6.92
N GLU A 58 10.18 -8.77 7.99
CA GLU A 58 9.62 -8.87 9.34
C GLU A 58 8.59 -7.77 9.59
N SER A 59 8.92 -6.53 9.23
CA SER A 59 7.97 -5.41 9.30
C SER A 59 6.75 -5.67 8.43
N LEU A 60 6.95 -6.15 7.22
CA LEU A 60 5.86 -6.50 6.31
C LEU A 60 4.94 -7.55 6.94
N ALA A 61 5.52 -8.65 7.43
CA ALA A 61 4.73 -9.74 7.99
C ALA A 61 3.92 -9.30 9.21
N TYR A 62 4.51 -8.50 10.08
CA TYR A 62 3.86 -8.02 11.30
C TYR A 62 2.71 -7.07 10.99
N LEU A 63 2.91 -6.15 10.04
CA LEU A 63 1.97 -5.06 9.79
C LEU A 63 0.95 -5.37 8.69
N SER A 64 1.32 -6.19 7.70
CA SER A 64 0.43 -6.46 6.57
C SER A 64 -0.83 -7.20 6.99
N SER A 65 -0.74 -8.15 7.91
CA SER A 65 -1.92 -8.88 8.39
C SER A 65 -2.90 -7.94 9.08
N GLY A 66 -2.42 -7.02 9.91
CA GLY A 66 -3.25 -6.03 10.56
C GLY A 66 -3.90 -5.07 9.58
N ILE A 67 -3.16 -4.59 8.60
CA ILE A 67 -3.66 -3.71 7.55
C ILE A 67 -4.75 -4.42 6.74
N ILE A 68 -4.49 -5.65 6.30
CA ILE A 68 -5.43 -6.43 5.49
C ILE A 68 -6.69 -6.72 6.29
N ASP A 69 -6.56 -7.15 7.55
CA ASP A 69 -7.69 -7.45 8.40
C ASP A 69 -8.56 -6.22 8.62
N GLN A 70 -7.94 -5.07 8.85
CA GLN A 70 -8.66 -3.81 9.03
C GLN A 70 -9.42 -3.40 7.77
N ILE A 71 -8.79 -3.53 6.60
CA ILE A 71 -9.42 -3.22 5.33
C ILE A 71 -10.62 -4.13 5.07
N LYS A 72 -10.51 -5.42 5.40
CA LYS A 72 -11.60 -6.38 5.20
C LYS A 72 -12.84 -6.09 6.03
N THR A 73 -12.70 -5.32 7.11
CA THR A 73 -13.85 -4.94 7.94
C THR A 73 -14.59 -3.72 7.43
N LEU A 74 -14.07 -3.03 6.42
CA LEU A 74 -14.65 -1.80 5.91
C LEU A 74 -15.75 -2.09 4.88
N PRO A 75 -17.01 -1.69 5.15
CA PRO A 75 -18.10 -1.91 4.19
C PRO A 75 -17.97 -1.07 2.92
N GLN A 76 -17.12 -0.05 2.92
CA GLN A 76 -16.87 0.82 1.77
C GLN A 76 -16.06 0.13 0.68
N LEU A 77 -15.44 -1.01 0.98
CA LEU A 77 -14.52 -1.72 0.07
C LEU A 77 -15.00 -3.15 -0.16
N ARG A 78 -14.75 -3.68 -1.37
CA ARG A 78 -15.08 -5.05 -1.73
C ARG A 78 -14.04 -5.62 -2.68
N LYS A 79 -14.03 -6.94 -2.87
CA LYS A 79 -13.10 -7.65 -3.75
C LYS A 79 -11.65 -7.31 -3.46
N ILE A 80 -11.28 -7.39 -2.21
CA ILE A 80 -9.94 -7.03 -1.75
C ILE A 80 -8.94 -8.10 -2.19
N SER A 81 -7.85 -7.68 -2.83
CA SER A 81 -6.74 -8.52 -3.27
C SER A 81 -5.44 -7.96 -2.72
N ALA A 82 -4.59 -8.84 -2.21
CA ALA A 82 -3.30 -8.45 -1.65
C ALA A 82 -2.21 -9.39 -2.16
N LYS A 83 -1.06 -8.82 -2.51
CA LYS A 83 0.12 -9.56 -2.97
C LYS A 83 1.37 -9.01 -2.31
N TRP A 84 2.29 -9.91 -1.99
CA TRP A 84 3.62 -9.56 -1.53
C TRP A 84 4.60 -9.80 -2.66
N LEU A 85 5.44 -8.82 -2.95
CA LEU A 85 6.42 -8.88 -4.01
C LEU A 85 7.74 -8.33 -3.49
N GLU A 86 8.84 -8.92 -3.92
CA GLU A 86 10.15 -8.36 -3.62
C GLU A 86 10.56 -7.43 -4.75
N THR A 87 11.38 -6.44 -4.42
CA THR A 87 11.92 -5.51 -5.41
C THR A 87 13.20 -6.07 -6.03
N ILE A 88 13.57 -5.56 -7.22
CA ILE A 88 14.86 -5.84 -7.84
C ILE A 88 15.66 -4.54 -7.79
N PRO A 89 16.50 -4.35 -6.76
CA PRO A 89 17.10 -3.04 -6.50
C PRO A 89 17.98 -2.50 -7.63
N GLU A 90 18.75 -3.36 -8.28
CA GLU A 90 19.71 -2.93 -9.30
C GLU A 90 19.04 -2.25 -10.50
N VAL A 91 18.01 -2.89 -11.05
CA VAL A 91 17.31 -2.31 -12.20
C VAL A 91 16.32 -1.23 -11.78
N THR A 92 15.79 -1.33 -10.58
CA THR A 92 14.92 -0.28 -10.03
C THR A 92 15.67 1.04 -9.91
N ALA A 93 16.94 0.99 -9.49
CA ALA A 93 17.78 2.18 -9.41
C ALA A 93 17.99 2.82 -10.79
N ILE A 94 18.19 2.01 -11.83
CA ILE A 94 18.36 2.50 -13.20
C ILE A 94 17.13 3.27 -13.67
N THR A 95 15.96 2.80 -13.32
CA THR A 95 14.70 3.43 -13.70
C THR A 95 14.23 4.47 -12.68
N ARG A 96 15.06 4.82 -11.71
CA ARG A 96 14.82 5.86 -10.71
C ARG A 96 13.68 5.55 -9.76
N GLY A 97 13.42 4.26 -9.49
CA GLY A 97 12.45 3.87 -8.49
C GLY A 97 12.87 4.35 -7.09
N PRO A 98 11.92 4.79 -6.25
CA PRO A 98 12.25 5.42 -4.98
C PRO A 98 12.56 4.39 -3.88
N ILE A 99 13.58 3.56 -4.10
CA ILE A 99 14.06 2.61 -3.11
C ILE A 99 15.42 3.08 -2.60
N PRO A 100 15.56 3.29 -1.27
CA PRO A 100 16.84 3.79 -0.73
C PRO A 100 18.01 2.88 -1.08
N ALA A 101 19.13 3.47 -1.46
CA ALA A 101 20.34 2.73 -1.84
C ALA A 101 20.85 1.85 -0.69
N ALA A 102 20.68 2.27 0.56
CA ALA A 102 21.08 1.52 1.73
C ALA A 102 20.37 0.16 1.83
N ALA A 103 19.21 0.00 1.19
CA ALA A 103 18.47 -1.25 1.18
C ALA A 103 19.18 -2.36 0.37
N THR A 104 20.14 -1.99 -0.45
CA THR A 104 20.86 -2.92 -1.31
C THR A 104 22.16 -3.42 -0.69
N ALA A 105 22.56 -2.84 0.42
CA ALA A 105 23.82 -3.16 1.08
C ALA A 105 23.81 -4.51 1.79
#